data_cfbc994a4db9b83ad73f28799269371c
#
_entry.id   cfbc994a4db9b83ad73f28799269371c
#
_cell.length_a   1.000
_cell.length_b   1.000
_cell.length_c   1.000
_cell.angle_alpha   90.00
_cell.angle_beta   90.00
_cell.angle_gamma   90.00
#
_symmetry.space_group_name_H-M   'P 1'
#
loop_
_entity.id
_entity.type
_entity.pdbx_description
1 polymer ?
#
loop_
_entity_poly.entity_id
_entity_poly.type
_entity_poly.pdbx_seq_one_letter_code
_entity_poly.pdbx_strand_id
1 'polypeptide(L)'
;MSVTIAGIAGSLRAGSHTRALLRAAAYDLPPGIRLAIWDGLAHVPPYSEDLEAGPAPAGVAALRALIAGAGAVLIVTPEYNGSIPGQLKNALDWASRPRGGAVLEGKPAAAISASPSPRGGARALADLRKVLTVTGAGLTETELAIPQVHTQLTPGGHIADPALRGRITALISDLAQHATAASPALAA
;
A
#
# COMPACT_ATOMS: atom_id res chain seq x y z
N MET A 1 3.87 -20.56 -9.14
CA MET A 1 3.79 -19.18 -9.64
C MET A 1 4.09 -18.23 -8.50
N SER A 2 4.69 -17.06 -8.76
CA SER A 2 4.98 -16.07 -7.74
C SER A 2 4.17 -14.81 -7.99
N VAL A 3 3.52 -14.28 -6.94
CA VAL A 3 2.78 -13.00 -6.97
C VAL A 3 3.66 -11.91 -6.36
N THR A 4 3.87 -10.82 -7.10
CA THR A 4 4.51 -9.62 -6.56
C THR A 4 3.45 -8.62 -6.12
N ILE A 5 3.53 -8.17 -4.87
CA ILE A 5 2.68 -7.13 -4.30
C ILE A 5 3.51 -5.86 -4.15
N ALA A 6 3.03 -4.74 -4.67
CA ALA A 6 3.65 -3.44 -4.46
C ALA A 6 3.32 -2.93 -3.05
N GLY A 7 4.34 -2.71 -2.21
CA GLY A 7 4.20 -2.19 -0.85
C GLY A 7 4.49 -0.70 -0.80
N ILE A 8 3.53 0.13 -0.42
CA ILE A 8 3.66 1.58 -0.34
C ILE A 8 3.45 2.06 1.10
N ALA A 9 4.49 2.69 1.68
CA ALA A 9 4.40 3.33 2.99
C ALA A 9 4.01 4.81 2.84
N GLY A 10 2.93 5.24 3.50
CA GLY A 10 2.40 6.60 3.40
C GLY A 10 3.21 7.68 4.13
N SER A 11 4.28 7.33 4.86
CA SER A 11 5.09 8.27 5.63
C SER A 11 6.44 8.52 5.00
N LEU A 12 6.84 9.80 4.91
CA LEU A 12 8.16 10.22 4.42
C LEU A 12 9.26 10.23 5.50
N ARG A 13 8.93 10.01 6.78
CA ARG A 13 9.91 10.06 7.87
C ARG A 13 10.97 8.96 7.71
N ALA A 14 12.24 9.26 7.98
CA ALA A 14 13.31 8.27 8.02
C ALA A 14 13.00 7.11 9.00
N GLY A 15 12.51 7.42 10.22
CA GLY A 15 12.02 6.47 11.22
C GLY A 15 10.54 6.10 11.04
N SER A 16 10.08 5.86 9.82
CA SER A 16 8.68 5.54 9.52
C SER A 16 8.26 4.19 10.07
N HIS A 17 7.30 4.16 10.98
CA HIS A 17 6.69 2.92 11.49
C HIS A 17 5.96 2.14 10.39
N THR A 18 5.33 2.84 9.44
CA THR A 18 4.62 2.19 8.33
C THR A 18 5.58 1.47 7.38
N ARG A 19 6.76 2.07 7.12
CA ARG A 19 7.82 1.43 6.33
C ARG A 19 8.43 0.26 7.10
N ALA A 20 8.71 0.42 8.38
CA ALA A 20 9.24 -0.64 9.23
C ALA A 20 8.27 -1.83 9.30
N LEU A 21 6.95 -1.57 9.40
CA LEU A 21 5.93 -2.61 9.39
C LEU A 21 5.89 -3.38 8.06
N LEU A 22 5.98 -2.68 6.91
CA LEU A 22 6.07 -3.35 5.60
C LEU A 22 7.30 -4.24 5.49
N ARG A 23 8.45 -3.78 5.99
CA ARG A 23 9.68 -4.58 6.02
C ARG A 23 9.54 -5.79 6.93
N ALA A 24 8.96 -5.61 8.12
CA ALA A 24 8.68 -6.71 9.03
C ALA A 24 7.74 -7.75 8.43
N ALA A 25 6.68 -7.31 7.75
CA ALA A 25 5.75 -8.19 7.07
C ALA A 25 6.41 -9.03 5.95
N ALA A 26 7.44 -8.49 5.29
CA ALA A 26 8.15 -9.19 4.22
C ALA A 26 8.98 -10.40 4.70
N TYR A 27 9.31 -10.49 6.01
CA TYR A 27 10.06 -11.63 6.55
C TYR A 27 9.22 -12.91 6.67
N ASP A 28 7.91 -12.76 6.90
CA ASP A 28 7.03 -13.88 7.25
C ASP A 28 6.03 -14.20 6.13
N LEU A 29 6.39 -13.91 4.86
CA LEU A 29 5.52 -14.17 3.72
C LEU A 29 5.50 -15.64 3.34
N PRO A 30 4.32 -16.19 2.97
CA PRO A 30 4.22 -17.53 2.40
C PRO A 30 5.06 -17.67 1.11
N PRO A 31 5.51 -18.91 0.81
CA PRO A 31 6.18 -19.19 -0.47
C PRO A 31 5.36 -18.71 -1.67
N GLY A 32 6.03 -18.12 -2.65
CA GLY A 32 5.38 -17.62 -3.85
C GLY A 32 4.81 -16.20 -3.75
N ILE A 33 4.89 -15.54 -2.59
CA ILE A 33 4.50 -14.13 -2.42
C ILE A 33 5.75 -13.28 -2.21
N ARG A 34 5.86 -12.18 -2.95
CA ARG A 34 6.94 -11.19 -2.82
C ARG A 34 6.36 -9.79 -2.59
N LEU A 35 6.83 -9.11 -1.57
CA LEU A 35 6.50 -7.71 -1.30
C LEU A 35 7.61 -6.80 -1.84
N ALA A 36 7.31 -6.03 -2.88
CA ALA A 36 8.20 -5.03 -3.47
C ALA A 36 7.93 -3.67 -2.79
N ILE A 37 8.73 -3.34 -1.77
CA ILE A 37 8.57 -2.10 -1.01
C ILE A 37 9.15 -0.93 -1.81
N TRP A 38 8.33 0.13 -1.97
CA TRP A 38 8.70 1.32 -2.73
C TRP A 38 9.05 2.51 -1.82
N ASP A 39 10.21 3.08 -2.04
CA ASP A 39 10.72 4.22 -1.27
C ASP A 39 10.65 5.56 -2.05
N GLY A 40 9.99 5.58 -3.21
CA GLY A 40 9.94 6.74 -4.10
C GLY A 40 8.87 7.79 -3.80
N LEU A 41 8.08 7.64 -2.73
CA LEU A 41 6.94 8.52 -2.44
C LEU A 41 7.30 10.02 -2.37
N ALA A 42 8.49 10.36 -1.85
CA ALA A 42 8.96 11.74 -1.74
C ALA A 42 9.25 12.40 -3.11
N HIS A 43 9.43 11.60 -4.16
CA HIS A 43 9.79 12.10 -5.50
C HIS A 43 8.58 12.32 -6.41
N VAL A 44 7.36 12.07 -5.91
CA VAL A 44 6.13 12.33 -6.66
C VAL A 44 5.79 13.82 -6.52
N PRO A 45 5.84 14.62 -7.60
CA PRO A 45 5.52 16.05 -7.52
C PRO A 45 4.05 16.26 -7.21
N PRO A 46 3.65 17.45 -6.76
CA PRO A 46 2.26 17.82 -6.63
C PRO A 46 1.50 17.57 -7.94
N TYR A 47 0.30 16.99 -7.83
CA TYR A 47 -0.54 16.73 -8.99
C TYR A 47 -0.98 18.03 -9.65
N SER A 48 -0.86 18.07 -10.96
CA SER A 48 -1.37 19.14 -11.81
C SER A 48 -1.82 18.55 -13.14
N GLU A 49 -2.97 18.99 -13.64
CA GLU A 49 -3.46 18.61 -14.97
C GLU A 49 -2.52 19.11 -16.08
N ASP A 50 -1.84 20.24 -15.87
CA ASP A 50 -0.85 20.76 -16.81
C ASP A 50 0.34 19.80 -16.96
N LEU A 51 0.77 19.18 -15.86
CA LEU A 51 1.83 18.17 -15.87
C LEU A 51 1.34 16.82 -16.42
N GLU A 52 0.05 16.51 -16.28
CA GLU A 52 -0.54 15.27 -16.83
C GLU A 52 -0.59 15.29 -18.37
N ALA A 53 -0.77 16.46 -18.97
CA ALA A 53 -0.84 16.62 -20.42
C ALA A 53 0.50 16.34 -21.15
N GLY A 54 1.61 16.36 -20.40
CA GLY A 54 2.96 16.12 -20.92
C GLY A 54 3.52 14.74 -20.57
N PRO A 55 4.84 14.52 -20.79
CA PRO A 55 5.53 13.34 -20.33
C PRO A 55 5.44 13.22 -18.81
N ALA A 56 5.11 12.01 -18.30
CA ALA A 56 4.97 11.79 -16.86
C ALA A 56 6.28 12.13 -16.12
N PRO A 57 6.23 12.93 -15.04
CA PRO A 57 7.39 13.17 -14.19
C PRO A 57 8.02 11.85 -13.71
N ALA A 58 9.33 11.80 -13.54
CA ALA A 58 10.06 10.56 -13.24
C ALA A 58 9.50 9.81 -12.02
N GLY A 59 9.15 10.52 -10.93
CA GLY A 59 8.54 9.92 -9.74
C GLY A 59 7.15 9.32 -10.01
N VAL A 60 6.36 9.95 -10.89
CA VAL A 60 5.05 9.45 -11.33
C VAL A 60 5.21 8.22 -12.22
N ALA A 61 6.13 8.27 -13.19
CA ALA A 61 6.43 7.13 -14.05
C ALA A 61 6.88 5.91 -13.25
N ALA A 62 7.76 6.11 -12.24
CA ALA A 62 8.21 5.04 -11.35
C ALA A 62 7.06 4.45 -10.50
N LEU A 63 6.16 5.29 -9.96
CA LEU A 63 4.98 4.84 -9.22
C LEU A 63 4.06 4.00 -10.11
N ARG A 64 3.75 4.50 -11.31
CA ARG A 64 2.88 3.79 -12.26
C ARG A 64 3.48 2.47 -12.71
N ALA A 65 4.78 2.44 -13.01
CA ALA A 65 5.49 1.22 -13.40
C ALA A 65 5.49 0.18 -12.27
N LEU A 66 5.70 0.59 -11.02
CA LEU A 66 5.61 -0.29 -9.86
C LEU A 66 4.22 -0.94 -9.75
N ILE A 67 3.15 -0.13 -9.79
CA ILE A 67 1.77 -0.62 -9.63
C ILE A 67 1.37 -1.50 -10.82
N ALA A 68 1.70 -1.09 -12.04
CA ALA A 68 1.39 -1.86 -13.25
C ALA A 68 2.08 -3.22 -13.26
N GLY A 69 3.36 -3.27 -12.86
CA GLY A 69 4.17 -4.50 -12.81
C GLY A 69 3.86 -5.43 -11.63
N ALA A 70 3.05 -4.99 -10.67
CA ALA A 70 2.62 -5.80 -9.52
C ALA A 70 1.24 -6.41 -9.77
N GLY A 71 1.01 -7.62 -9.23
CA GLY A 71 -0.31 -8.26 -9.23
C GLY A 71 -1.30 -7.58 -8.29
N ALA A 72 -0.81 -6.94 -7.23
CA ALA A 72 -1.62 -6.24 -6.22
C ALA A 72 -0.85 -5.11 -5.55
N VAL A 73 -1.55 -4.27 -4.78
CA VAL A 73 -0.98 -3.15 -4.02
C VAL A 73 -1.35 -3.27 -2.54
N LEU A 74 -0.37 -3.20 -1.65
CA LEU A 74 -0.55 -3.05 -0.21
C LEU A 74 -0.11 -1.66 0.23
N ILE A 75 -1.02 -0.88 0.79
CA ILE A 75 -0.73 0.46 1.29
C ILE A 75 -0.80 0.48 2.81
N VAL A 76 0.28 0.94 3.46
CA VAL A 76 0.32 1.14 4.89
C VAL A 76 0.42 2.63 5.20
N THR A 77 -0.64 3.19 5.79
CA THR A 77 -0.74 4.64 6.08
C THR A 77 -0.59 4.96 7.55
N PRO A 78 0.10 6.04 7.94
CA PRO A 78 -0.10 6.65 9.25
C PRO A 78 -1.36 7.52 9.22
N GLU A 79 -1.75 8.07 10.36
CA GLU A 79 -2.80 9.09 10.47
C GLU A 79 -2.19 10.46 10.76
N TYR A 80 -2.43 11.45 9.88
CA TYR A 80 -2.06 12.84 10.06
C TYR A 80 -3.32 13.70 10.07
N ASN A 81 -3.60 14.35 11.20
CA ASN A 81 -4.79 15.21 11.38
C ASN A 81 -6.11 14.50 11.02
N GLY A 82 -6.23 13.22 11.39
CA GLY A 82 -7.45 12.45 11.18
C GLY A 82 -7.62 11.89 9.76
N SER A 83 -6.62 11.99 8.88
CA SER A 83 -6.67 11.52 7.49
C SER A 83 -5.35 10.89 7.05
N ILE A 84 -5.28 10.47 5.78
CA ILE A 84 -4.03 10.00 5.14
C ILE A 84 -3.08 11.18 4.92
N PRO A 85 -1.74 10.96 4.89
CA PRO A 85 -0.78 11.99 4.55
C PRO A 85 -1.05 12.60 3.17
N GLY A 86 -0.93 13.94 3.04
CA GLY A 86 -1.14 14.63 1.76
C GLY A 86 -0.28 14.08 0.62
N GLN A 87 0.97 13.71 0.91
CA GLN A 87 1.85 13.11 -0.11
C GLN A 87 1.39 11.74 -0.58
N LEU A 88 0.80 10.92 0.31
CA LEU A 88 0.18 9.66 -0.09
C LEU A 88 -1.05 9.91 -0.97
N LYS A 89 -1.92 10.85 -0.54
CA LYS A 89 -3.09 11.22 -1.35
C LYS A 89 -2.68 11.71 -2.74
N ASN A 90 -1.67 12.57 -2.82
CA ASN A 90 -1.11 13.07 -4.07
C ASN A 90 -0.60 11.93 -4.99
N ALA A 91 0.09 10.95 -4.43
CA ALA A 91 0.53 9.78 -5.20
C ALA A 91 -0.63 8.95 -5.74
N LEU A 92 -1.72 8.80 -4.97
CA LEU A 92 -2.93 8.11 -5.41
C LEU A 92 -3.67 8.90 -6.49
N ASP A 93 -3.67 10.23 -6.43
CA ASP A 93 -4.22 11.09 -7.50
C ASP A 93 -3.48 10.86 -8.82
N TRP A 94 -2.15 10.84 -8.80
CA TRP A 94 -1.34 10.49 -9.96
C TRP A 94 -1.56 9.06 -10.47
N ALA A 95 -1.72 8.09 -9.58
CA ALA A 95 -1.93 6.68 -9.94
C ALA A 95 -3.33 6.42 -10.50
N SER A 96 -4.31 7.32 -10.24
CA SER A 96 -5.66 7.27 -10.79
C SER A 96 -5.78 7.90 -12.18
N ARG A 97 -4.67 8.29 -12.79
CA ARG A 97 -4.60 8.93 -14.11
C ARG A 97 -3.71 8.16 -15.09
N PRO A 98 -3.94 8.29 -16.41
CA PRO A 98 -5.07 8.98 -17.04
C PRO A 98 -6.40 8.25 -16.81
N ARG A 99 -7.54 8.93 -16.96
CA ARG A 99 -8.85 8.27 -16.86
C ARG A 99 -9.01 7.22 -17.97
N GLY A 100 -9.56 6.06 -17.61
CA GLY A 100 -9.75 4.94 -18.55
C GLY A 100 -8.45 4.18 -18.90
N GLY A 101 -7.39 4.38 -18.11
CA GLY A 101 -6.09 3.70 -18.25
C GLY A 101 -5.26 3.80 -16.98
N ALA A 102 -5.94 4.10 -15.86
CA ALA A 102 -5.29 4.26 -14.56
C ALA A 102 -4.76 2.91 -14.03
N VAL A 103 -3.53 2.92 -13.51
CA VAL A 103 -2.88 1.69 -13.00
C VAL A 103 -3.54 1.10 -11.75
N LEU A 104 -4.41 1.86 -11.08
CA LEU A 104 -5.21 1.41 -9.94
C LEU A 104 -6.55 0.81 -10.36
N GLU A 105 -7.04 1.07 -11.57
CA GLU A 105 -8.33 0.56 -12.04
C GLU A 105 -8.32 -0.97 -12.11
N GLY A 106 -9.22 -1.62 -11.37
CA GLY A 106 -9.29 -3.07 -11.24
C GLY A 106 -8.12 -3.72 -10.47
N LYS A 107 -7.12 -2.95 -10.01
CA LYS A 107 -5.96 -3.48 -9.30
C LYS A 107 -6.37 -3.99 -7.91
N PRO A 108 -6.14 -5.27 -7.57
CA PRO A 108 -6.33 -5.78 -6.23
C PRO A 108 -5.54 -4.94 -5.21
N ALA A 109 -6.19 -4.48 -4.15
CA ALA A 109 -5.59 -3.58 -3.19
C ALA A 109 -6.01 -3.91 -1.75
N ALA A 110 -5.08 -3.76 -0.81
CA ALA A 110 -5.36 -3.84 0.62
C ALA A 110 -4.82 -2.61 1.35
N ALA A 111 -5.50 -2.25 2.45
CA ALA A 111 -5.17 -1.08 3.25
C ALA A 111 -4.88 -1.49 4.71
N ILE A 112 -3.78 -0.95 5.25
CA ILE A 112 -3.44 -1.04 6.66
C ILE A 112 -3.18 0.38 7.17
N SER A 113 -3.67 0.73 8.35
CA SER A 113 -3.17 1.91 9.06
C SER A 113 -2.34 1.49 10.28
N ALA A 114 -1.34 2.31 10.61
CA ALA A 114 -0.49 2.08 11.75
C ALA A 114 -0.12 3.40 12.44
N SER A 115 -0.41 3.50 13.73
CA SER A 115 -0.21 4.72 14.51
C SER A 115 0.25 4.40 15.92
N PRO A 116 1.05 5.28 16.56
CA PRO A 116 1.30 5.22 17.99
C PRO A 116 0.05 5.41 18.86
N SER A 117 -1.03 5.97 18.30
CA SER A 117 -2.28 6.20 19.03
C SER A 117 -3.02 4.89 19.36
N PRO A 118 -3.90 4.87 20.40
CA PRO A 118 -4.71 3.69 20.74
C PRO A 118 -5.69 3.27 19.65
N ARG A 119 -6.03 4.16 18.71
CA ARG A 119 -6.97 3.90 17.61
C ARG A 119 -6.29 3.34 16.35
N GLY A 120 -4.95 3.20 16.34
CA GLY A 120 -4.23 2.63 15.21
C GLY A 120 -4.35 3.38 13.89
N GLY A 121 -4.86 4.62 13.89
CA GLY A 121 -5.07 5.38 12.65
C GLY A 121 -6.36 5.01 11.90
N ALA A 122 -7.40 4.60 12.61
CA ALA A 122 -8.65 4.10 12.01
C ALA A 122 -9.34 5.12 11.06
N ARG A 123 -9.23 6.43 11.32
CA ARG A 123 -9.78 7.46 10.42
C ARG A 123 -9.03 7.50 9.09
N ALA A 124 -7.69 7.47 9.15
CA ALA A 124 -6.88 7.42 7.93
C ALA A 124 -7.12 6.11 7.14
N LEU A 125 -7.40 5.00 7.83
CA LEU A 125 -7.76 3.75 7.17
C LEU A 125 -9.06 3.89 6.38
N ALA A 126 -10.10 4.44 7.00
CA ALA A 126 -11.38 4.68 6.34
C ALA A 126 -11.23 5.62 5.12
N ASP A 127 -10.45 6.72 5.27
CA ASP A 127 -10.17 7.64 4.16
C ASP A 127 -9.38 6.96 3.03
N LEU A 128 -8.37 6.14 3.37
CA LEU A 128 -7.60 5.39 2.38
C LEU A 128 -8.50 4.46 1.57
N ARG A 129 -9.35 3.70 2.25
CA ARG A 129 -10.30 2.79 1.60
C ARG A 129 -11.25 3.54 0.67
N LYS A 130 -11.81 4.66 1.12
CA LYS A 130 -12.66 5.53 0.30
C LYS A 130 -11.91 6.01 -0.96
N VAL A 131 -10.67 6.48 -0.82
CA VAL A 131 -9.87 6.94 -1.98
C VAL A 131 -9.63 5.79 -2.95
N LEU A 132 -9.21 4.62 -2.46
CA LEU A 132 -8.95 3.44 -3.31
C LEU A 132 -10.21 2.97 -4.02
N THR A 133 -11.37 2.97 -3.36
CA THR A 133 -12.65 2.65 -4.00
C THR A 133 -12.98 3.63 -5.13
N VAL A 134 -12.82 4.94 -4.90
CA VAL A 134 -13.08 5.98 -5.91
C VAL A 134 -12.11 5.88 -7.10
N THR A 135 -10.88 5.42 -6.88
CA THR A 135 -9.91 5.19 -7.96
C THR A 135 -10.12 3.89 -8.73
N GLY A 136 -11.16 3.13 -8.41
CA GLY A 136 -11.51 1.88 -9.09
C GLY A 136 -10.69 0.67 -8.66
N ALA A 137 -9.90 0.75 -7.58
CA ALA A 137 -9.14 -0.39 -7.07
C ALA A 137 -10.06 -1.49 -6.51
N GLY A 138 -9.71 -2.76 -6.74
CA GLY A 138 -10.39 -3.93 -6.19
C GLY A 138 -9.98 -4.18 -4.73
N LEU A 139 -10.64 -3.52 -3.78
CA LEU A 139 -10.29 -3.64 -2.36
C LEU A 139 -10.67 -5.02 -1.79
N THR A 140 -9.74 -5.61 -1.02
CA THR A 140 -10.06 -6.75 -0.15
C THR A 140 -11.01 -6.32 0.98
N GLU A 141 -11.78 -7.26 1.51
CA GLU A 141 -12.67 -7.00 2.66
C GLU A 141 -11.87 -6.77 3.94
N THR A 142 -10.78 -7.52 4.11
CA THR A 142 -9.93 -7.45 5.31
C THR A 142 -9.17 -6.13 5.38
N GLU A 143 -9.28 -5.46 6.53
CA GLU A 143 -8.55 -4.24 6.86
C GLU A 143 -7.93 -4.33 8.25
N LEU A 144 -6.82 -3.63 8.49
CA LEU A 144 -6.14 -3.61 9.78
C LEU A 144 -5.80 -2.19 10.22
N ALA A 145 -6.34 -1.77 11.38
CA ALA A 145 -5.83 -0.62 12.12
C ALA A 145 -4.92 -1.12 13.23
N ILE A 146 -3.63 -0.75 13.20
CA ILE A 146 -2.62 -1.24 14.14
C ILE A 146 -2.30 -0.16 15.16
N PRO A 147 -2.81 -0.29 16.41
CA PRO A 147 -2.53 0.66 17.47
C PRO A 147 -1.11 0.45 18.03
N GLN A 148 -0.61 1.50 18.69
CA GLN A 148 0.67 1.45 19.41
C GLN A 148 1.80 0.84 18.59
N VAL A 149 1.86 1.15 17.29
CA VAL A 149 2.78 0.53 16.32
C VAL A 149 4.25 0.57 16.76
N HIS A 150 4.63 1.55 17.57
CA HIS A 150 5.99 1.68 18.12
C HIS A 150 6.39 0.54 19.07
N THR A 151 5.42 -0.20 19.64
CA THR A 151 5.64 -1.37 20.50
C THR A 151 5.48 -2.69 19.75
N GLN A 152 5.03 -2.65 18.50
CA GLN A 152 4.71 -3.85 17.72
C GLN A 152 5.92 -4.46 17.01
N LEU A 153 7.06 -3.76 17.02
CA LEU A 153 8.27 -4.21 16.34
C LEU A 153 9.39 -4.48 17.34
N THR A 154 10.06 -5.62 17.19
CA THR A 154 11.28 -5.93 17.95
C THR A 154 12.45 -5.07 17.48
N PRO A 155 13.54 -4.96 18.27
CA PRO A 155 14.78 -4.31 17.82
C PRO A 155 15.36 -4.94 16.54
N GLY A 156 15.11 -6.23 16.29
CA GLY A 156 15.50 -6.94 15.05
C GLY A 156 14.58 -6.68 13.86
N GLY A 157 13.57 -5.83 14.00
CA GLY A 157 12.66 -5.45 12.89
C GLY A 157 11.55 -6.46 12.58
N HIS A 158 11.30 -7.43 13.47
CA HIS A 158 10.21 -8.40 13.32
C HIS A 158 8.94 -7.94 14.06
N ILE A 159 7.77 -8.45 13.65
CA ILE A 159 6.52 -8.21 14.37
C ILE A 159 6.56 -9.03 15.67
N ALA A 160 6.44 -8.32 16.81
CA ALA A 160 6.61 -8.88 18.13
C ALA A 160 5.44 -9.82 18.52
N ASP A 161 4.20 -9.39 18.24
CA ASP A 161 3.00 -10.16 18.57
C ASP A 161 2.69 -11.20 17.48
N PRO A 162 2.71 -12.51 17.80
CA PRO A 162 2.38 -13.58 16.85
C PRO A 162 0.96 -13.47 16.28
N ALA A 163 0.00 -12.97 17.06
CA ALA A 163 -1.38 -12.81 16.59
C ALA A 163 -1.48 -11.69 15.54
N LEU A 164 -0.82 -10.57 15.78
CA LEU A 164 -0.74 -9.48 14.79
C LEU A 164 -0.02 -9.94 13.51
N ARG A 165 1.09 -10.67 13.67
CA ARG A 165 1.83 -11.25 12.55
C ARG A 165 0.93 -12.15 11.71
N GLY A 166 0.19 -13.07 12.34
CA GLY A 166 -0.77 -13.95 11.67
C GLY A 166 -1.85 -13.19 10.90
N ARG A 167 -2.39 -12.11 11.48
CA ARG A 167 -3.40 -11.26 10.82
C ARG A 167 -2.83 -10.55 9.58
N ILE A 168 -1.60 -10.02 9.65
CA ILE A 168 -0.94 -9.36 8.52
C ILE A 168 -0.63 -10.38 7.42
N THR A 169 -0.10 -11.55 7.78
CA THR A 169 0.17 -12.63 6.81
C THR A 169 -1.11 -13.11 6.13
N ALA A 170 -2.21 -13.25 6.86
CA ALA A 170 -3.51 -13.63 6.30
C ALA A 170 -4.03 -12.59 5.32
N LEU A 171 -3.95 -11.28 5.67
CA LEU A 171 -4.35 -10.19 4.77
C LEU A 171 -3.52 -10.20 3.47
N ILE A 172 -2.20 -10.39 3.56
CA ILE A 172 -1.33 -10.43 2.38
C ILE A 172 -1.61 -11.67 1.54
N SER A 173 -1.91 -12.81 2.15
CA SER A 173 -2.28 -14.05 1.44
C SER A 173 -3.60 -13.91 0.70
N ASP A 174 -4.61 -13.31 1.33
CA ASP A 174 -5.90 -12.98 0.71
C ASP A 174 -5.71 -12.04 -0.49
N LEU A 175 -4.91 -10.98 -0.32
CA LEU A 175 -4.58 -10.06 -1.42
C LEU A 175 -3.88 -10.77 -2.58
N ALA A 176 -2.98 -11.71 -2.31
CA ALA A 176 -2.30 -12.49 -3.35
C ALA A 176 -3.26 -13.43 -4.10
N GLN A 177 -4.26 -14.01 -3.42
CA GLN A 177 -5.31 -14.80 -4.05
C GLN A 177 -6.16 -13.95 -5.00
N HIS A 178 -6.56 -12.75 -4.58
CA HIS A 178 -7.28 -11.81 -5.44
C HIS A 178 -6.45 -11.41 -6.67
N ALA A 179 -5.14 -11.20 -6.51
CA ALA A 179 -4.24 -10.90 -7.63
C ALA A 179 -4.20 -12.06 -8.65
N THR A 180 -4.18 -13.30 -8.19
CA THR A 180 -4.16 -14.49 -9.05
C THR A 180 -5.48 -14.63 -9.79
N ALA A 181 -6.61 -14.40 -9.12
CA ALA A 181 -7.94 -14.48 -9.74
C ALA A 181 -8.18 -13.39 -10.79
N ALA A 182 -7.62 -12.19 -10.58
CA ALA A 182 -7.74 -11.06 -11.51
C ALA A 182 -6.84 -11.16 -12.74
N SER A 183 -5.85 -12.10 -12.75
CA SER A 183 -4.90 -12.30 -13.86
C SER A 183 -5.10 -13.66 -14.52
N PRO A 184 -5.98 -13.80 -15.53
CA PRO A 184 -6.21 -15.08 -16.21
C PRO A 184 -4.94 -15.71 -16.79
N ALA A 185 -3.93 -14.91 -17.13
CA ALA A 185 -2.63 -15.36 -17.63
C ALA A 185 -1.72 -16.02 -16.56
N LEU A 186 -2.04 -15.91 -15.27
CA LEU A 186 -1.33 -16.55 -14.17
C LEU A 186 -2.00 -17.86 -13.71
N ALA A 187 -3.17 -18.20 -14.27
CA ALA A 187 -3.95 -19.39 -13.92
C ALA A 187 -3.71 -20.57 -14.87
N ALA A 188 -2.91 -20.41 -15.91
CA ALA A 188 -2.51 -21.45 -16.88
C ALA A 188 -1.02 -21.78 -16.71
#